data_83fd36330af94c89151728867277adfd
#
_entry.id   83fd36330af94c89151728867277adfd
#
_cell.length_a   1.000
_cell.length_b   1.000
_cell.length_c   1.000
_cell.angle_alpha   90.00
_cell.angle_beta   90.00
_cell.angle_gamma   90.00
#
_symmetry.space_group_name_H-M   'P 1'
#
loop_
_entity.id
_entity.type
_entity.pdbx_description
1 polymer ?
#
loop_
_entity_poly.entity_id
_entity_poly.type
_entity_poly.pdbx_seq_one_letter_code
_entity_poly.pdbx_strand_id
1 'polypeptide(L)'
;MSEVPNPEYNPSGVADCIDTNKLPWMPLPNVPGMSIKPARASGESGIFSLIFKLEAGSSLPASVYLGSMDMLILSGKAEYTQEDVTSILNPGTWGFVSANSRVNSFHAIEETEVLANFYSGVAFLNDDGSLSSLFTALDVLQMAKDSKITLVPNSLSACMDLDPEAYNGNGEPLAITAGNAGKL
;
A
#
# COMPACT_ATOMS: atom_id res chain seq x y z
N MET A 1 9.80 -15.96 -16.19
CA MET A 1 9.03 -15.32 -17.31
C MET A 1 8.43 -14.05 -16.71
N SER A 2 8.77 -12.88 -17.24
CA SER A 2 8.11 -11.64 -16.83
C SER A 2 6.61 -11.76 -17.14
N GLU A 3 5.74 -11.71 -16.15
CA GLU A 3 4.31 -11.66 -16.40
C GLU A 3 4.00 -10.47 -17.29
N VAL A 4 3.32 -10.72 -18.39
CA VAL A 4 2.83 -9.65 -19.27
C VAL A 4 1.84 -8.84 -18.45
N PRO A 5 1.97 -7.49 -18.37
CA PRO A 5 1.03 -6.66 -17.64
C PRO A 5 -0.39 -6.97 -18.08
N ASN A 6 -1.31 -7.12 -17.13
CA ASN A 6 -2.71 -7.38 -17.46
C ASN A 6 -3.27 -6.18 -18.25
N PRO A 7 -3.64 -6.35 -19.54
CA PRO A 7 -4.09 -5.25 -20.38
C PRO A 7 -5.37 -4.58 -19.86
N GLU A 8 -6.13 -5.25 -19.00
CA GLU A 8 -7.31 -4.66 -18.36
C GLU A 8 -6.94 -3.53 -17.42
N TYR A 9 -5.86 -3.69 -16.65
CA TYR A 9 -5.41 -2.69 -15.67
C TYR A 9 -4.25 -1.83 -16.19
N ASN A 10 -3.62 -2.26 -17.27
CA ASN A 10 -2.50 -1.56 -17.90
C ASN A 10 -2.76 -1.34 -19.40
N PRO A 11 -3.70 -0.45 -19.76
CA PRO A 11 -4.11 -0.25 -21.14
C PRO A 11 -3.01 0.35 -22.02
N SER A 12 -1.99 0.97 -21.44
CA SER A 12 -0.86 1.54 -22.18
C SER A 12 0.18 0.50 -22.59
N GLY A 13 0.10 -0.72 -22.04
CA GLY A 13 1.10 -1.77 -22.24
C GLY A 13 2.46 -1.45 -21.61
N VAL A 14 2.56 -0.36 -20.82
CA VAL A 14 3.76 0.04 -20.10
C VAL A 14 3.70 -0.61 -18.71
N ALA A 15 4.69 -1.44 -18.37
CA ALA A 15 4.72 -2.21 -17.13
C ALA A 15 4.64 -1.34 -15.86
N ASP A 16 5.00 -0.06 -15.96
CA ASP A 16 5.04 0.88 -14.84
C ASP A 16 3.81 1.81 -14.76
N CYS A 17 2.75 1.49 -15.47
CA CYS A 17 1.49 2.25 -15.46
C CYS A 17 0.32 1.34 -15.11
N ILE A 18 -0.60 1.84 -14.28
CA ILE A 18 -1.83 1.14 -13.92
C ILE A 18 -3.02 2.11 -13.99
N ASP A 19 -4.11 1.68 -14.60
CA ASP A 19 -5.36 2.43 -14.62
C ASP A 19 -6.17 2.09 -13.35
N THR A 20 -6.04 2.94 -12.34
CA THR A 20 -6.71 2.74 -11.05
C THR A 20 -8.24 2.78 -11.13
N ASN A 21 -8.81 3.35 -12.23
CA ASN A 21 -10.27 3.34 -12.42
C ASN A 21 -10.80 1.94 -12.71
N LYS A 22 -9.97 1.09 -13.28
CA LYS A 22 -10.33 -0.30 -13.63
C LYS A 22 -10.04 -1.28 -12.50
N LEU A 23 -9.26 -0.88 -11.49
CA LEU A 23 -8.99 -1.73 -10.34
C LEU A 23 -10.26 -1.94 -9.51
N PRO A 24 -10.54 -3.18 -9.07
CA PRO A 24 -11.63 -3.44 -8.14
C PRO A 24 -11.30 -2.85 -6.76
N TRP A 25 -12.33 -2.40 -6.06
CA TRP A 25 -12.22 -2.10 -4.65
C TRP A 25 -12.16 -3.39 -3.83
N MET A 26 -11.13 -3.54 -3.03
CA MET A 26 -10.93 -4.69 -2.15
C MET A 26 -11.17 -4.27 -0.71
N PRO A 27 -12.19 -4.83 -0.02
CA PRO A 27 -12.40 -4.55 1.39
C PRO A 27 -11.16 -4.87 2.22
N LEU A 28 -10.80 -3.97 3.13
CA LEU A 28 -9.69 -4.23 4.05
C LEU A 28 -10.19 -5.08 5.22
N PRO A 29 -9.61 -6.28 5.45
CA PRO A 29 -9.97 -7.08 6.60
C PRO A 29 -9.79 -6.30 7.91
N ASN A 30 -10.70 -6.48 8.86
CA ASN A 30 -10.66 -5.86 10.19
C ASN A 30 -10.80 -4.31 10.24
N VAL A 31 -11.07 -3.65 9.13
CA VAL A 31 -11.37 -2.21 9.09
C VAL A 31 -12.70 -1.99 8.36
N PRO A 32 -13.83 -2.08 9.06
CA PRO A 32 -15.16 -1.92 8.46
C PRO A 32 -15.31 -0.58 7.74
N GLY A 33 -15.91 -0.59 6.56
CA GLY A 33 -16.10 0.60 5.73
C GLY A 33 -14.88 1.06 4.96
N MET A 34 -13.75 0.33 5.07
CA MET A 34 -12.56 0.64 4.27
C MET A 34 -12.37 -0.37 3.13
N SER A 35 -12.03 0.16 1.96
CA SER A 35 -11.62 -0.61 0.78
C SER A 35 -10.38 0.00 0.15
N ILE A 36 -9.58 -0.80 -0.52
CA ILE A 36 -8.35 -0.36 -1.17
C ILE A 36 -8.29 -0.76 -2.65
N LYS A 37 -7.56 0.02 -3.41
CA LYS A 37 -7.04 -0.31 -4.74
C LYS A 37 -5.51 -0.27 -4.67
N PRO A 38 -4.82 -1.39 -4.73
CA PRO A 38 -3.37 -1.41 -4.65
C PRO A 38 -2.77 -0.91 -5.96
N ALA A 39 -1.73 -0.10 -5.89
CA ALA A 39 -0.99 0.37 -7.06
C ALA A 39 0.43 -0.20 -7.09
N ARG A 40 1.10 -0.20 -5.96
CA ARG A 40 2.50 -0.62 -5.81
C ARG A 40 2.71 -1.32 -4.47
N ALA A 41 3.56 -2.34 -4.45
CA ALA A 41 4.09 -2.88 -3.19
C ALA A 41 5.47 -3.50 -3.43
N SER A 42 6.35 -3.39 -2.44
CA SER A 42 7.68 -3.99 -2.43
C SER A 42 7.91 -4.74 -1.13
N GLY A 43 8.02 -6.07 -1.21
CA GLY A 43 8.32 -6.92 -0.05
C GLY A 43 9.72 -6.68 0.51
N GLU A 44 10.68 -6.26 -0.32
CA GLU A 44 12.06 -6.00 0.10
C GLU A 44 12.18 -4.70 0.89
N SER A 45 11.60 -3.62 0.39
CA SER A 45 11.69 -2.29 1.02
C SER A 45 10.58 -2.02 2.02
N GLY A 46 9.49 -2.79 1.99
CA GLY A 46 8.30 -2.54 2.79
C GLY A 46 7.45 -1.36 2.31
N ILE A 47 7.81 -0.74 1.17
CA ILE A 47 7.09 0.41 0.60
C ILE A 47 5.87 -0.10 -0.16
N PHE A 48 4.74 0.59 -0.03
CA PHE A 48 3.56 0.35 -0.84
C PHE A 48 2.77 1.63 -1.08
N SER A 49 2.03 1.65 -2.18
CA SER A 49 1.13 2.74 -2.58
C SER A 49 -0.24 2.17 -2.93
N LEU A 50 -1.27 2.85 -2.50
CA LEU A 50 -2.64 2.45 -2.76
C LEU A 50 -3.57 3.67 -2.77
N ILE A 51 -4.75 3.50 -3.36
CA ILE A 51 -5.88 4.38 -3.07
C ILE A 51 -6.75 3.65 -2.06
N PHE A 52 -7.07 4.29 -0.95
CA PHE A 52 -8.09 3.78 -0.06
C PHE A 52 -9.35 4.63 -0.12
N LYS A 53 -10.47 3.97 0.10
CA LYS A 53 -11.77 4.57 0.24
C LYS A 53 -12.32 4.24 1.61
N LEU A 54 -12.86 5.25 2.26
CA LEU A 54 -13.57 5.14 3.52
C LEU A 54 -15.02 5.57 3.32
N GLU A 55 -15.97 4.71 3.66
CA GLU A 55 -17.39 5.01 3.58
C GLU A 55 -17.75 6.16 4.54
N ALA A 56 -18.75 6.98 4.17
CA ALA A 56 -19.23 8.05 5.03
C ALA A 56 -19.64 7.55 6.42
N GLY A 57 -19.19 8.22 7.46
CA GLY A 57 -19.40 7.84 8.86
C GLY A 57 -18.45 6.78 9.40
N SER A 58 -17.59 6.19 8.56
CA SER A 58 -16.59 5.22 8.99
C SER A 58 -15.33 5.91 9.52
N SER A 59 -14.58 5.20 10.35
CA SER A 59 -13.31 5.70 10.92
C SER A 59 -12.23 4.63 10.83
N LEU A 60 -11.00 5.07 10.57
CA LEU A 60 -9.83 4.24 10.82
C LEU A 60 -9.56 4.19 12.34
N PRO A 61 -9.18 3.04 12.88
CA PRO A 61 -8.76 2.95 14.27
C PRO A 61 -7.47 3.76 14.50
N ALA A 62 -7.17 4.04 15.76
CA ALA A 62 -5.90 4.63 16.13
C ALA A 62 -4.75 3.78 15.54
N SER A 63 -3.72 4.44 15.07
CA SER A 63 -2.65 3.77 14.35
C SER A 63 -1.28 4.39 14.63
N VAL A 64 -0.23 3.58 14.50
CA VAL A 64 1.17 4.01 14.52
C VAL A 64 1.79 3.67 13.17
N TYR A 65 2.37 4.67 12.52
CA TYR A 65 3.07 4.51 11.26
C TYR A 65 4.52 4.11 11.52
N LEU A 66 4.90 2.89 11.14
CA LEU A 66 6.26 2.38 11.38
C LEU A 66 7.31 3.05 10.48
N GLY A 67 6.91 3.49 9.30
CA GLY A 67 7.63 4.42 8.43
C GLY A 67 6.84 5.70 8.26
N SER A 68 7.36 6.65 7.50
CA SER A 68 6.57 7.82 7.10
C SER A 68 5.47 7.43 6.11
N MET A 69 4.49 8.28 5.96
CA MET A 69 3.43 8.17 4.97
C MET A 69 3.10 9.56 4.43
N ASP A 70 2.88 9.67 3.14
CA ASP A 70 2.23 10.83 2.55
C ASP A 70 0.88 10.45 1.93
N MET A 71 -0.02 11.41 1.89
CA MET A 71 -1.36 11.22 1.36
C MET A 71 -1.85 12.45 0.60
N LEU A 72 -2.74 12.21 -0.36
CA LEU A 72 -3.49 13.24 -1.07
C LEU A 72 -4.97 12.88 -1.06
N ILE A 73 -5.81 13.78 -0.55
CA ILE A 73 -7.26 13.61 -0.61
C ILE A 73 -7.72 13.81 -2.06
N LEU A 74 -8.30 12.79 -2.65
CA LEU A 74 -8.80 12.81 -4.02
C LEU A 74 -10.24 13.30 -4.08
N SER A 75 -11.09 12.82 -3.16
CA SER A 75 -12.51 13.18 -3.09
C SER A 75 -13.04 13.06 -1.67
N GLY A 76 -14.23 13.62 -1.43
CA GLY A 76 -14.92 13.53 -0.15
C GLY A 76 -14.40 14.53 0.89
N LYS A 77 -14.65 14.23 2.16
CA LYS A 77 -14.28 15.08 3.30
C LYS A 77 -14.03 14.24 4.52
N ALA A 78 -12.90 14.46 5.19
CA ALA A 78 -12.53 13.72 6.38
C ALA A 78 -12.09 14.64 7.53
N GLU A 79 -12.24 14.13 8.73
CA GLU A 79 -11.63 14.67 9.95
C GLU A 79 -10.43 13.81 10.31
N TYR A 80 -9.30 14.45 10.55
CA TYR A 80 -8.04 13.81 10.90
C TYR A 80 -7.56 14.35 12.24
N THR A 81 -7.32 13.46 13.19
CA THR A 81 -6.84 13.82 14.51
C THR A 81 -5.49 13.16 14.78
N GLN A 82 -4.48 13.99 15.01
CA GLN A 82 -3.16 13.58 15.45
C GLN A 82 -2.82 14.30 16.74
N GLU A 83 -2.46 13.56 17.78
CA GLU A 83 -2.30 14.10 19.14
C GLU A 83 -3.58 14.86 19.56
N ASP A 84 -3.46 16.14 19.87
CA ASP A 84 -4.58 17.01 20.29
C ASP A 84 -5.06 17.94 19.17
N VAL A 85 -4.55 17.72 17.92
CA VAL A 85 -4.89 18.57 16.77
C VAL A 85 -5.83 17.85 15.85
N THR A 86 -6.98 18.45 15.62
CA THR A 86 -7.97 17.98 14.64
C THR A 86 -7.99 18.91 13.43
N SER A 87 -7.96 18.34 12.25
CA SER A 87 -7.97 19.04 10.97
C SER A 87 -9.07 18.49 10.06
N ILE A 88 -9.68 19.37 9.29
CA ILE A 88 -10.62 18.98 8.23
C ILE A 88 -9.84 18.88 6.92
N LEU A 89 -9.92 17.72 6.29
CA LEU A 89 -9.26 17.41 5.03
C LEU A 89 -10.28 17.47 3.90
N ASN A 90 -9.99 18.30 2.89
CA ASN A 90 -10.81 18.45 1.68
C ASN A 90 -10.01 17.97 0.46
N PRO A 91 -10.64 17.71 -0.70
CA PRO A 91 -9.95 17.35 -1.93
C PRO A 91 -8.81 18.33 -2.26
N GLY A 92 -7.66 17.77 -2.63
CA GLY A 92 -6.42 18.52 -2.86
C GLY A 92 -5.56 18.75 -1.61
N THR A 93 -6.05 18.40 -0.40
CA THR A 93 -5.19 18.42 0.80
C THR A 93 -4.12 17.34 0.68
N TRP A 94 -2.86 17.76 0.72
CA TRP A 94 -1.72 16.85 0.88
C TRP A 94 -1.32 16.81 2.35
N GLY A 95 -1.03 15.63 2.86
CA GLY A 95 -0.60 15.40 4.23
C GLY A 95 0.64 14.52 4.31
N PHE A 96 1.42 14.70 5.38
CA PHE A 96 2.59 13.89 5.69
C PHE A 96 2.53 13.45 7.15
N VAL A 97 2.77 12.18 7.39
CA VAL A 97 2.87 11.57 8.72
C VAL A 97 4.28 11.04 8.90
N SER A 98 4.97 11.53 9.92
CA SER A 98 6.34 11.08 10.24
C SER A 98 6.36 9.64 10.73
N ALA A 99 7.50 8.96 10.55
CA ALA A 99 7.71 7.64 11.13
C ALA A 99 7.56 7.67 12.66
N ASN A 100 6.99 6.58 13.19
CA ASN A 100 6.66 6.39 14.61
C ASN A 100 5.63 7.39 15.17
N SER A 101 4.95 8.15 14.30
CA SER A 101 3.84 9.00 14.73
C SER A 101 2.58 8.19 14.97
N ARG A 102 1.84 8.59 16.00
CA ARG A 102 0.51 8.08 16.28
C ARG A 102 -0.53 8.99 15.66
N VAL A 103 -1.46 8.42 14.94
CA VAL A 103 -2.69 9.06 14.47
C VAL A 103 -3.84 8.51 15.30
N ASN A 104 -4.61 9.40 15.91
CA ASN A 104 -5.67 8.99 16.83
C ASN A 104 -6.93 8.57 16.08
N SER A 105 -7.27 9.28 15.00
CA SER A 105 -8.39 8.90 14.13
C SER A 105 -8.27 9.55 12.75
N PHE A 106 -8.88 8.87 11.79
CA PHE A 106 -9.24 9.41 10.48
C PHE A 106 -10.72 9.05 10.25
N HIS A 107 -11.59 10.03 10.32
CA HIS A 107 -13.03 9.86 10.22
C HIS A 107 -13.56 10.45 8.90
N ALA A 108 -14.24 9.66 8.10
CA ALA A 108 -14.86 10.11 6.87
C ALA A 108 -16.21 10.79 7.15
N ILE A 109 -16.27 12.12 7.03
CA ILE A 109 -17.51 12.88 7.11
C ILE A 109 -18.38 12.58 5.87
N GLU A 110 -17.76 12.48 4.71
CA GLU A 110 -18.33 12.03 3.44
C GLU A 110 -17.54 10.83 2.95
N GLU A 111 -18.05 10.02 2.01
CA GLU A 111 -17.24 8.99 1.38
C GLU A 111 -15.96 9.64 0.83
N THR A 112 -14.81 9.18 1.31
CA THR A 112 -13.52 9.83 1.08
C THR A 112 -12.56 8.87 0.39
N GLU A 113 -11.98 9.31 -0.72
CA GLU A 113 -10.90 8.60 -1.42
C GLU A 113 -9.56 9.31 -1.20
N VAL A 114 -8.54 8.53 -0.91
CA VAL A 114 -7.20 9.03 -0.57
C VAL A 114 -6.13 8.22 -1.30
N LEU A 115 -5.28 8.90 -2.06
CA LEU A 115 -4.01 8.31 -2.50
C LEU A 115 -3.02 8.36 -1.34
N ALA A 116 -2.42 7.24 -1.00
CA ALA A 116 -1.45 7.14 0.07
C ALA A 116 -0.21 6.34 -0.33
N ASN A 117 0.94 6.86 0.03
CA ASN A 117 2.23 6.21 -0.12
C ASN A 117 2.80 5.90 1.25
N PHE A 118 3.00 4.63 1.55
CA PHE A 118 3.52 4.14 2.81
C PHE A 118 4.98 3.72 2.61
N TYR A 119 5.84 4.22 3.45
CA TYR A 119 7.28 3.90 3.42
C TYR A 119 7.64 2.76 4.37
N SER A 120 6.66 2.22 5.09
CA SER A 120 6.70 0.98 5.88
C SER A 120 5.27 0.60 6.28
N GLY A 121 5.11 -0.37 7.19
CA GLY A 121 3.81 -0.83 7.67
C GLY A 121 3.10 0.15 8.60
N VAL A 122 1.83 -0.14 8.85
CA VAL A 122 0.95 0.56 9.80
C VAL A 122 0.48 -0.43 10.84
N ALA A 123 0.67 -0.09 12.11
CA ALA A 123 0.13 -0.81 13.25
C ALA A 123 -1.20 -0.19 13.67
N PHE A 124 -2.30 -0.92 13.53
CA PHE A 124 -3.60 -0.53 14.07
C PHE A 124 -3.69 -0.91 15.54
N LEU A 125 -4.30 -0.06 16.33
CA LEU A 125 -4.39 -0.21 17.78
C LEU A 125 -5.84 -0.47 18.22
N ASN A 126 -5.97 -1.23 19.29
CA ASN A 126 -7.19 -1.34 20.07
C ASN A 126 -7.42 -0.06 20.92
N ASP A 127 -8.61 0.08 21.50
CA ASP A 127 -8.96 1.22 22.35
C ASP A 127 -8.05 1.35 23.58
N ASP A 128 -7.51 0.24 24.08
CA ASP A 128 -6.55 0.21 25.20
C ASP A 128 -5.11 0.55 24.77
N GLY A 129 -4.88 0.81 23.47
CA GLY A 129 -3.57 1.12 22.89
C GLY A 129 -2.71 -0.10 22.59
N SER A 130 -3.19 -1.30 22.82
CA SER A 130 -2.49 -2.53 22.41
C SER A 130 -2.56 -2.73 20.90
N LEU A 131 -1.62 -3.49 20.35
CA LEU A 131 -1.62 -3.83 18.91
C LEU A 131 -2.84 -4.67 18.55
N SER A 132 -3.64 -4.19 17.62
CA SER A 132 -4.77 -4.92 17.02
C SER A 132 -4.30 -5.74 15.82
N SER A 133 -3.70 -5.08 14.85
CA SER A 133 -3.21 -5.71 13.63
C SER A 133 -2.08 -4.90 13.00
N LEU A 134 -1.32 -5.55 12.13
CA LEU A 134 -0.29 -4.92 11.32
C LEU A 134 -0.69 -5.01 9.86
N PHE A 135 -0.58 -3.90 9.12
CA PHE A 135 -0.80 -3.85 7.69
C PHE A 135 0.49 -3.42 6.98
N THR A 136 0.93 -4.22 6.01
CA THR A 136 2.25 -4.11 5.41
C THR A 136 2.19 -4.27 3.89
N ALA A 137 3.33 -4.06 3.22
CA ALA A 137 3.48 -4.37 1.80
C ALA A 137 3.15 -5.84 1.47
N LEU A 138 3.40 -6.78 2.39
CA LEU A 138 3.11 -8.20 2.18
C LEU A 138 1.60 -8.46 2.12
N ASP A 139 0.81 -7.76 2.94
CA ASP A 139 -0.65 -7.86 2.91
C ASP A 139 -1.19 -7.32 1.58
N VAL A 140 -0.65 -6.18 1.11
CA VAL A 140 -1.01 -5.61 -0.19
C VAL A 140 -0.66 -6.56 -1.34
N LEU A 141 0.52 -7.19 -1.30
CA LEU A 141 0.93 -8.20 -2.28
C LEU A 141 0.00 -9.42 -2.27
N GLN A 142 -0.36 -9.92 -1.09
CA GLN A 142 -1.26 -11.06 -0.97
C GLN A 142 -2.66 -10.70 -1.51
N MET A 143 -3.21 -9.55 -1.14
CA MET A 143 -4.51 -9.08 -1.64
C MET A 143 -4.51 -8.92 -3.16
N ALA A 144 -3.44 -8.34 -3.73
CA ALA A 144 -3.28 -8.19 -5.17
C ALA A 144 -3.23 -9.55 -5.88
N LYS A 145 -2.46 -10.50 -5.33
CA LYS A 145 -2.36 -11.88 -5.84
C LYS A 145 -3.71 -12.58 -5.84
N ASP A 146 -4.45 -12.50 -4.73
CA ASP A 146 -5.76 -13.16 -4.60
C ASP A 146 -6.78 -12.56 -5.58
N SER A 147 -6.65 -11.27 -5.87
CA SER A 147 -7.49 -10.53 -6.81
C SER A 147 -6.96 -10.54 -8.25
N LYS A 148 -5.84 -11.23 -8.52
CA LYS A 148 -5.17 -11.31 -9.85
C LYS A 148 -4.79 -9.95 -10.42
N ILE A 149 -4.38 -9.02 -9.54
CA ILE A 149 -3.93 -7.67 -9.92
C ILE A 149 -2.41 -7.69 -10.04
N THR A 150 -1.89 -7.21 -11.17
CA THR A 150 -0.46 -6.99 -11.36
C THR A 150 -0.10 -5.59 -10.86
N LEU A 151 0.76 -5.50 -9.85
CA LEU A 151 1.22 -4.25 -9.27
C LEU A 151 2.34 -3.59 -10.09
N VAL A 152 2.61 -2.31 -9.82
CA VAL A 152 3.64 -1.50 -10.52
C VAL A 152 4.69 -1.00 -9.52
N PRO A 153 5.99 -1.01 -9.87
CA PRO A 153 6.56 -1.80 -10.94
C PRO A 153 6.42 -3.28 -10.63
N ASN A 154 6.34 -4.10 -11.68
CA ASN A 154 6.29 -5.55 -11.54
C ASN A 154 7.67 -6.14 -11.18
N SER A 155 8.51 -5.37 -10.48
CA SER A 155 9.87 -5.77 -10.10
C SER A 155 9.89 -6.88 -9.05
N LEU A 156 8.75 -7.11 -8.37
CA LEU A 156 8.65 -8.20 -7.41
C LEU A 156 8.31 -9.54 -8.03
N SER A 157 7.65 -9.59 -9.17
CA SER A 157 7.60 -10.84 -9.90
C SER A 157 9.00 -11.29 -10.33
N ALA A 158 9.92 -10.37 -10.59
CA ALA A 158 11.33 -10.71 -10.82
C ALA A 158 12.04 -11.20 -9.53
N CYS A 159 11.60 -10.77 -8.35
CA CYS A 159 12.17 -11.24 -7.08
C CYS A 159 11.41 -12.45 -6.49
N MET A 160 10.13 -12.62 -6.83
CA MET A 160 9.35 -13.81 -6.44
C MET A 160 9.47 -14.95 -7.44
N ASP A 161 9.90 -14.68 -8.66
CA ASP A 161 10.50 -15.65 -9.61
C ASP A 161 11.99 -15.92 -9.29
N LEU A 162 12.42 -15.69 -8.09
CA LEU A 162 13.61 -16.35 -7.61
C LEU A 162 13.30 -17.85 -7.71
N ASP A 163 13.74 -18.40 -8.85
CA ASP A 163 13.77 -19.83 -9.07
C ASP A 163 14.28 -20.47 -7.77
N PRO A 164 13.50 -21.33 -7.11
CA PRO A 164 14.00 -22.02 -5.92
C PRO A 164 15.33 -22.74 -6.18
N GLU A 165 15.66 -23.03 -7.45
CA GLU A 165 16.94 -23.56 -7.88
C GLU A 165 18.05 -22.49 -7.95
N ALA A 166 17.72 -21.20 -7.90
CA ALA A 166 18.71 -20.12 -7.81
C ALA A 166 19.37 -19.99 -6.42
N TYR A 167 18.82 -20.64 -5.41
CA TYR A 167 19.48 -20.85 -4.13
C TYR A 167 20.23 -22.17 -4.20
N ASN A 168 21.56 -22.12 -4.08
CA ASN A 168 22.28 -23.35 -3.78
C ASN A 168 21.65 -23.94 -2.50
N GLY A 169 21.43 -25.23 -2.43
CA GLY A 169 20.68 -25.91 -1.36
C GLY A 169 21.09 -25.59 0.09
N ASN A 170 21.95 -24.60 0.32
CA ASN A 170 22.42 -24.09 1.61
C ASN A 170 21.82 -22.73 1.99
N GLY A 171 20.89 -22.16 1.18
CA GLY A 171 20.25 -20.88 1.47
C GLY A 171 21.15 -19.64 1.29
N GLU A 172 22.34 -19.81 0.68
CA GLU A 172 23.16 -18.66 0.33
C GLU A 172 22.77 -18.08 -1.03
N PRO A 173 22.63 -16.75 -1.16
CA PRO A 173 22.33 -16.12 -2.43
C PRO A 173 23.48 -16.42 -3.40
N LEU A 174 23.14 -16.81 -4.65
CA LEU A 174 24.13 -16.93 -5.70
C LEU A 174 24.87 -15.60 -5.85
N ALA A 175 26.18 -15.64 -5.80
CA ALA A 175 27.02 -14.46 -6.00
C ALA A 175 26.62 -13.78 -7.32
N ILE A 176 26.22 -12.53 -7.25
CA ILE A 176 25.99 -11.70 -8.43
C ILE A 176 27.31 -11.61 -9.16
N THR A 177 27.47 -12.40 -10.22
CA THR A 177 28.65 -12.26 -11.08
C THR A 177 28.57 -10.89 -11.74
N ALA A 178 29.62 -10.09 -11.57
CA ALA A 178 29.74 -8.72 -12.04
C ALA A 178 29.61 -8.53 -13.59
N GLY A 179 29.15 -9.56 -14.30
CA GLY A 179 28.99 -9.57 -15.75
C GLY A 179 27.72 -8.92 -16.29
N ASN A 180 26.70 -8.67 -15.46
CA ASN A 180 25.42 -8.13 -15.92
C ASN A 180 25.15 -6.67 -15.50
N ALA A 181 26.07 -5.99 -14.85
CA ALA A 181 25.91 -4.59 -14.45
C ALA A 181 26.09 -3.57 -15.60
N GLY A 182 26.16 -4.00 -16.84
CA GLY A 182 26.46 -3.15 -18.00
C GLY A 182 25.37 -3.05 -19.07
N LYS A 183 24.13 -3.45 -18.76
CA LYS A 183 23.01 -3.30 -19.70
C LYS A 183 21.79 -2.72 -18.96
N LEU A 184 21.86 -1.45 -18.65
CA LEU A 184 20.74 -0.54 -18.54
C LEU A 184 20.77 0.41 -19.70
#